data_0c5835276c789e93f8e365b92c86a04c
#
_entry.id   0c5835276c789e93f8e365b92c86a04c
#
_cell.length_a   1.000
_cell.length_b   1.000
_cell.length_c   1.000
_cell.angle_alpha   90.00
_cell.angle_beta   90.00
_cell.angle_gamma   90.00
#
_symmetry.space_group_name_H-M   'P 1'
#
loop_
_entity.id
_entity.type
_entity.pdbx_description
1 polymer ?
#
loop_
_entity_poly.entity_id
_entity_poly.type
_entity_poly.pdbx_seq_one_letter_code
_entity_poly.pdbx_strand_id
1 'polypeptide(L)'
;MATQLATRPESNQTFEQKIQRVRELYATGPEVGKAALETLIRELKSGSSRSEPATRMSSAGRVGSSQGKVSELLFIVPFAPGGAERLRAVLELRNGDFSDTDRVGTVHDMRFLFLDNDTKLLFATAYDGEWDPYIDDFAATIPDGLDVLFSACDGWPGIRSPEVKDWIAKYQIPAVGWYVAYPDLTVRDILRLKRVGKAAEEFLDKIG
;
A
#
# COMPACT_ATOMS: atom_id res chain seq x y z
N MET A 1 -7.15 25.83 3.38
CA MET A 1 -6.95 25.78 1.92
C MET A 1 -6.56 24.33 1.58
N ALA A 2 -7.49 23.58 0.98
CA ALA A 2 -7.22 22.24 0.54
C ALA A 2 -6.34 22.31 -0.71
N THR A 3 -5.11 21.83 -0.60
CA THR A 3 -4.24 21.63 -1.75
C THR A 3 -4.82 20.45 -2.54
N GLN A 4 -5.58 20.74 -3.59
CA GLN A 4 -5.92 19.75 -4.60
C GLN A 4 -4.61 19.19 -5.16
N LEU A 5 -4.27 17.96 -4.79
CA LEU A 5 -3.29 17.18 -5.53
C LEU A 5 -3.85 16.97 -6.94
N ALA A 6 -3.39 17.78 -7.86
CA ALA A 6 -3.72 17.67 -9.26
C ALA A 6 -3.39 16.24 -9.71
N THR A 7 -4.40 15.52 -10.19
CA THR A 7 -4.20 14.32 -11.00
C THR A 7 -3.20 14.68 -12.09
N ARG A 8 -2.00 14.12 -12.00
CA ARG A 8 -0.94 14.34 -12.98
C ARG A 8 -1.47 13.85 -14.32
N PRO A 9 -1.56 14.70 -15.35
CA PRO A 9 -1.94 14.22 -16.68
C PRO A 9 -0.94 13.13 -17.08
N GLU A 10 -1.42 12.00 -17.55
CA GLU A 10 -0.60 10.98 -18.21
C GLU A 10 0.17 11.70 -19.31
N SER A 11 1.47 11.89 -19.11
CA SER A 11 2.29 12.54 -20.11
C SER A 11 2.41 11.58 -21.29
N ASN A 12 1.88 11.93 -22.45
CA ASN A 12 2.04 11.23 -23.73
C ASN A 12 3.52 11.18 -24.20
N GLN A 13 4.46 11.27 -23.27
CA GLN A 13 5.90 11.24 -23.56
C GLN A 13 6.33 9.82 -23.92
N THR A 14 7.07 9.70 -25.00
CA THR A 14 7.73 8.46 -25.39
C THR A 14 8.78 8.07 -24.34
N PHE A 15 9.19 6.81 -24.33
CA PHE A 15 10.21 6.32 -23.40
C PHE A 15 11.53 7.12 -23.53
N GLU A 16 11.96 7.43 -24.76
CA GLU A 16 13.16 8.24 -24.99
C GLU A 16 13.01 9.68 -24.47
N GLN A 17 11.85 10.30 -24.62
CA GLN A 17 11.59 11.62 -24.05
C GLN A 17 11.64 11.61 -22.51
N LYS A 18 11.16 10.54 -21.87
CA LYS A 18 11.28 10.36 -20.42
C LYS A 18 12.74 10.21 -19.97
N ILE A 19 13.54 9.45 -20.73
CA ILE A 19 14.97 9.30 -20.46
C ILE A 19 15.67 10.67 -20.57
N GLN A 20 15.43 11.40 -21.64
CA GLN A 20 16.05 12.72 -21.84
C GLN A 20 15.70 13.68 -20.69
N ARG A 21 14.44 13.74 -20.31
CA ARG A 21 14.00 14.56 -19.18
C ARG A 21 14.69 14.18 -17.87
N VAL A 22 14.84 12.89 -17.57
CA VAL A 22 15.52 12.46 -16.37
C VAL A 22 17.00 12.82 -16.39
N ARG A 23 17.68 12.69 -17.53
CA ARG A 23 19.07 13.13 -17.70
C ARG A 23 19.24 14.63 -17.43
N GLU A 24 18.34 15.45 -17.94
CA GLU A 24 18.34 16.91 -17.70
C GLU A 24 18.16 17.22 -16.21
N LEU A 25 17.24 16.54 -15.53
CA LEU A 25 17.03 16.72 -14.08
C LEU A 25 18.25 16.28 -13.27
N TYR A 26 18.94 15.22 -13.70
CA TYR A 26 20.14 14.72 -13.02
C TYR A 26 21.42 15.48 -13.40
N ALA A 27 21.40 16.37 -14.40
CA ALA A 27 22.57 17.14 -14.82
C ALA A 27 23.20 17.94 -13.66
N THR A 28 22.36 18.42 -12.72
CA THR A 28 22.78 19.14 -11.52
C THR A 28 22.79 18.26 -10.26
N GLY A 29 22.49 16.96 -10.40
CA GLY A 29 22.45 16.01 -9.30
C GLY A 29 23.84 15.52 -8.85
N PRO A 30 23.91 14.76 -7.75
CA PRO A 30 25.15 14.14 -7.28
C PRO A 30 25.75 13.19 -8.33
N GLU A 31 27.09 13.14 -8.43
CA GLU A 31 27.81 12.28 -9.39
C GLU A 31 27.44 10.79 -9.25
N VAL A 32 27.24 10.30 -8.03
CA VAL A 32 26.79 8.92 -7.77
C VAL A 32 25.44 8.64 -8.43
N GLY A 33 24.51 9.61 -8.39
CA GLY A 33 23.20 9.50 -9.02
C GLY A 33 23.29 9.49 -10.55
N LYS A 34 24.16 10.34 -11.14
CA LYS A 34 24.38 10.38 -12.59
C LYS A 34 24.93 9.04 -13.11
N ALA A 35 25.94 8.49 -12.45
CA ALA A 35 26.53 7.21 -12.83
C ALA A 35 25.52 6.05 -12.72
N ALA A 36 24.73 6.00 -11.64
CA ALA A 36 23.70 5.00 -11.43
C ALA A 36 22.55 5.12 -12.45
N LEU A 37 22.17 6.35 -12.84
CA LEU A 37 21.12 6.60 -13.83
C LEU A 37 21.43 5.94 -15.17
N GLU A 38 22.65 6.06 -15.68
CA GLU A 38 23.01 5.45 -16.96
C GLU A 38 22.98 3.92 -16.92
N THR A 39 23.31 3.33 -15.79
CA THR A 39 23.16 1.88 -15.57
C THR A 39 21.69 1.47 -15.57
N LEU A 40 20.84 2.18 -14.83
CA LEU A 40 19.39 1.93 -14.81
C LEU A 40 18.77 2.05 -16.21
N ILE A 41 19.12 3.11 -16.96
CA ILE A 41 18.63 3.31 -18.33
C ILE A 41 19.02 2.14 -19.23
N ARG A 42 20.25 1.63 -19.11
CA ARG A 42 20.73 0.48 -19.87
C ARG A 42 19.93 -0.78 -19.54
N GLU A 43 19.68 -1.05 -18.26
CA GLU A 43 18.88 -2.18 -17.80
C GLU A 43 17.44 -2.11 -18.30
N LEU A 44 16.82 -0.92 -18.22
CA LEU A 44 15.45 -0.71 -18.71
C LEU A 44 15.34 -0.88 -20.24
N LYS A 45 16.39 -0.47 -21.01
CA LYS A 45 16.43 -0.66 -22.46
C LYS A 45 16.66 -2.12 -22.85
N SER A 46 17.44 -2.85 -22.08
CA SER A 46 17.77 -4.25 -22.40
C SER A 46 16.61 -5.22 -22.14
N GLY A 47 15.61 -4.81 -21.36
CA GLY A 47 14.48 -5.68 -20.97
C GLY A 47 14.89 -6.93 -20.19
N SER A 48 16.13 -6.98 -19.72
CA SER A 48 16.83 -8.22 -19.36
C SER A 48 16.50 -8.81 -17.99
N SER A 49 15.47 -8.31 -17.29
CA SER A 49 15.30 -8.68 -15.87
C SER A 49 14.06 -9.49 -15.53
N ARG A 50 13.13 -9.74 -16.45
CA ARG A 50 11.89 -10.48 -16.13
C ARG A 50 11.50 -11.43 -17.24
N SER A 51 11.19 -12.68 -16.87
CA SER A 51 10.55 -13.68 -17.73
C SER A 51 9.10 -13.34 -18.08
N GLU A 52 8.47 -12.42 -17.34
CA GLU A 52 7.11 -11.95 -17.57
C GLU A 52 7.05 -10.40 -17.64
N PRO A 53 6.10 -9.85 -18.42
CA PRO A 53 5.93 -8.41 -18.51
C PRO A 53 5.60 -7.83 -17.13
N ALA A 54 6.24 -6.70 -16.80
CA ALA A 54 5.95 -5.99 -15.55
C ALA A 54 4.48 -5.57 -15.49
N THR A 55 3.79 -5.94 -14.42
CA THR A 55 2.44 -5.45 -14.16
C THR A 55 2.48 -3.94 -13.97
N ARG A 56 1.70 -3.21 -14.77
CA ARG A 56 1.62 -1.76 -14.69
C ARG A 56 0.70 -1.34 -13.55
N MET A 57 1.02 -0.19 -12.95
CA MET A 57 0.10 0.44 -12.01
C MET A 57 -1.17 0.87 -12.74
N SER A 58 -2.31 0.63 -12.11
CA SER A 58 -3.63 1.04 -12.53
C SER A 58 -4.38 1.67 -11.34
N SER A 59 -5.61 2.15 -11.55
CA SER A 59 -6.43 2.68 -10.46
C SER A 59 -6.96 1.53 -9.59
N ALA A 60 -6.97 1.74 -8.28
CA ALA A 60 -7.63 0.84 -7.31
C ALA A 60 -9.13 1.13 -7.15
N GLY A 61 -9.70 2.02 -7.94
CA GLY A 61 -11.07 2.49 -7.82
C GLY A 61 -11.18 3.96 -7.41
N ARG A 62 -11.78 4.25 -6.25
CA ARG A 62 -12.01 5.63 -5.77
C ARG A 62 -10.72 6.43 -5.60
N VAL A 63 -9.74 5.86 -4.89
CA VAL A 63 -8.42 6.45 -4.66
C VAL A 63 -7.38 5.32 -4.55
N GLY A 64 -6.12 5.63 -4.84
CA GLY A 64 -5.01 4.69 -4.74
C GLY A 64 -4.71 3.97 -6.04
N SER A 65 -3.71 3.13 -5.97
CA SER A 65 -3.15 2.40 -7.10
C SER A 65 -3.25 0.89 -6.90
N SER A 66 -3.34 0.13 -8.00
CA SER A 66 -3.27 -1.33 -8.01
C SER A 66 -2.18 -1.84 -8.94
N GLN A 67 -1.65 -3.02 -8.63
CA GLN A 67 -0.83 -3.82 -9.53
C GLN A 67 -1.42 -5.24 -9.58
N GLY A 68 -2.05 -5.60 -10.71
CA GLY A 68 -2.77 -6.84 -10.82
C GLY A 68 -3.94 -6.93 -9.84
N LYS A 69 -3.90 -7.92 -8.95
CA LYS A 69 -4.94 -8.14 -7.92
C LYS A 69 -4.68 -7.37 -6.63
N VAL A 70 -3.48 -6.83 -6.44
CA VAL A 70 -3.07 -6.16 -5.20
C VAL A 70 -3.23 -4.66 -5.36
N SER A 71 -3.82 -4.01 -4.37
CA SER A 71 -4.05 -2.56 -4.27
C SER A 71 -3.37 -1.99 -3.03
N GLU A 72 -3.10 -0.67 -3.05
CA GLU A 72 -2.53 0.04 -1.91
C GLU A 72 -3.50 1.07 -1.35
N LEU A 73 -3.41 1.27 -0.04
CA LEU A 73 -4.02 2.40 0.65
C LEU A 73 -2.98 3.00 1.59
N LEU A 74 -2.71 4.28 1.41
CA LEU A 74 -1.84 5.05 2.30
C LEU A 74 -2.50 6.40 2.58
N PHE A 75 -2.65 6.75 3.85
CA PHE A 75 -3.09 8.09 4.22
C PHE A 75 -2.24 8.68 5.36
N ILE A 76 -2.17 10.00 5.39
CA ILE A 76 -1.55 10.76 6.49
C ILE A 76 -2.61 11.67 7.09
N VAL A 77 -2.86 11.51 8.39
CA VAL A 77 -3.91 12.25 9.10
C VAL A 77 -3.39 12.82 10.42
N PRO A 78 -3.80 14.02 10.82
CA PRO A 78 -3.49 14.54 12.16
C PRO A 78 -4.09 13.65 13.25
N PHE A 79 -3.39 13.53 14.37
CA PHE A 79 -3.99 12.96 15.58
C PHE A 79 -4.99 13.93 16.20
N ALA A 80 -6.07 13.40 16.75
CA ALA A 80 -6.93 14.12 17.68
C ALA A 80 -6.17 14.42 18.99
N PRO A 81 -6.61 15.39 19.82
CA PRO A 81 -5.98 15.63 21.10
C PRO A 81 -5.82 14.35 21.94
N GLY A 82 -4.58 14.04 22.35
CA GLY A 82 -4.21 12.80 23.04
C GLY A 82 -4.29 11.52 22.18
N GLY A 83 -4.52 11.64 20.88
CA GLY A 83 -4.71 10.51 19.97
C GLY A 83 -3.46 9.66 19.82
N ALA A 84 -2.29 10.29 19.68
CA ALA A 84 -1.03 9.57 19.57
C ALA A 84 -0.76 8.66 20.77
N GLU A 85 -0.98 9.19 21.98
CA GLU A 85 -0.79 8.41 23.21
C GLU A 85 -1.80 7.23 23.29
N ARG A 86 -3.07 7.47 22.96
CA ARG A 86 -4.09 6.42 22.93
C ARG A 86 -3.75 5.33 21.93
N LEU A 87 -3.36 5.69 20.69
CA LEU A 87 -3.00 4.70 19.68
C LEU A 87 -1.76 3.89 20.10
N ARG A 88 -0.74 4.56 20.66
CA ARG A 88 0.46 3.89 21.16
C ARG A 88 0.09 2.84 22.22
N ALA A 89 -0.73 3.21 23.20
CA ALA A 89 -1.16 2.29 24.24
C ALA A 89 -1.95 1.09 23.68
N VAL A 90 -2.81 1.30 22.69
CA VAL A 90 -3.53 0.21 22.01
C VAL A 90 -2.57 -0.71 21.24
N LEU A 91 -1.59 -0.16 20.53
CA LEU A 91 -0.61 -0.95 19.80
C LEU A 91 0.30 -1.76 20.76
N GLU A 92 0.68 -1.18 21.88
CA GLU A 92 1.41 -1.87 22.96
C GLU A 92 0.57 -3.00 23.55
N LEU A 93 -0.71 -2.75 23.85
CA LEU A 93 -1.63 -3.78 24.34
C LEU A 93 -1.78 -4.94 23.36
N ARG A 94 -1.86 -4.65 22.05
CA ARG A 94 -1.90 -5.68 21.00
C ARG A 94 -0.60 -6.48 20.90
N ASN A 95 0.53 -5.90 21.25
CA ASN A 95 1.85 -6.54 21.20
C ASN A 95 2.12 -7.27 19.87
N GLY A 96 1.74 -6.62 18.75
CA GLY A 96 1.89 -7.17 17.39
C GLY A 96 0.79 -8.16 16.99
N ASP A 97 -0.18 -8.46 17.82
CA ASP A 97 -1.31 -9.32 17.46
C ASP A 97 -2.37 -8.52 16.68
N PHE A 98 -2.45 -8.81 15.38
CA PHE A 98 -3.46 -8.34 14.45
C PHE A 98 -4.21 -9.50 13.79
N SER A 99 -4.33 -10.64 14.48
CA SER A 99 -4.99 -11.84 13.97
C SER A 99 -6.47 -11.65 13.63
N ASP A 100 -7.11 -10.63 14.21
CA ASP A 100 -8.45 -10.21 13.81
C ASP A 100 -8.52 -9.77 12.33
N THR A 101 -7.43 -9.23 11.79
CA THR A 101 -7.30 -8.86 10.37
C THR A 101 -7.33 -10.07 9.44
N ASP A 102 -6.90 -11.24 9.90
CA ASP A 102 -6.95 -12.50 9.14
C ASP A 102 -8.39 -12.86 8.74
N ARG A 103 -9.39 -12.43 9.51
CA ARG A 103 -10.80 -12.66 9.20
C ARG A 103 -11.29 -11.89 7.98
N VAL A 104 -10.65 -10.75 7.67
CA VAL A 104 -10.91 -10.00 6.45
C VAL A 104 -10.38 -10.78 5.25
N GLY A 105 -9.19 -11.36 5.38
CA GLY A 105 -8.61 -12.31 4.43
C GLY A 105 -8.12 -11.70 3.12
N THR A 106 -7.97 -10.39 3.07
CA THR A 106 -7.51 -9.64 1.88
C THR A 106 -6.28 -8.77 2.15
N VAL A 107 -5.80 -8.70 3.39
CA VAL A 107 -4.71 -7.82 3.80
C VAL A 107 -3.36 -8.52 3.67
N HIS A 108 -2.46 -7.97 2.84
CA HIS A 108 -1.09 -8.46 2.70
C HIS A 108 -0.17 -7.90 3.78
N ASP A 109 -0.26 -6.62 4.03
CA ASP A 109 0.47 -5.94 5.12
C ASP A 109 -0.33 -4.76 5.66
N MET A 110 0.05 -4.29 6.86
CA MET A 110 -0.54 -3.12 7.48
C MET A 110 0.48 -2.46 8.42
N ARG A 111 0.64 -1.13 8.33
CA ARG A 111 1.64 -0.38 9.07
C ARG A 111 1.08 0.90 9.66
N PHE A 112 1.49 1.19 10.90
CA PHE A 112 1.18 2.42 11.63
C PHE A 112 2.50 3.14 11.95
N LEU A 113 2.68 4.37 11.45
CA LEU A 113 3.87 5.18 11.73
C LEU A 113 3.46 6.52 12.30
N PHE A 114 4.16 6.93 13.35
CA PHE A 114 3.96 8.23 13.98
C PHE A 114 4.94 9.24 13.35
N LEU A 115 4.42 10.34 12.85
CA LEU A 115 5.16 11.36 12.13
C LEU A 115 5.14 12.70 12.85
N ASP A 116 6.11 13.55 12.52
CA ASP A 116 6.19 14.96 12.95
C ASP A 116 6.04 15.11 14.47
N ASN A 117 6.87 14.40 15.24
CA ASN A 117 6.82 14.37 16.70
C ASN A 117 5.44 14.00 17.25
N ASP A 118 4.89 12.90 16.74
CA ASP A 118 3.60 12.35 17.16
C ASP A 118 2.39 13.27 16.90
N THR A 119 2.47 14.15 15.90
CA THR A 119 1.34 15.00 15.50
C THR A 119 0.48 14.37 14.41
N LYS A 120 1.01 13.39 13.66
CA LYS A 120 0.32 12.73 12.55
C LYS A 120 0.51 11.22 12.58
N LEU A 121 -0.51 10.52 12.12
CA LEU A 121 -0.43 9.10 11.77
C LEU A 121 -0.21 8.96 10.26
N LEU A 122 0.78 8.14 9.86
CA LEU A 122 0.79 7.50 8.56
C LEU A 122 0.27 6.07 8.74
N PHE A 123 -0.80 5.75 8.03
CA PHE A 123 -1.30 4.39 7.88
C PHE A 123 -1.05 3.92 6.46
N ALA A 124 -0.51 2.72 6.30
CA ALA A 124 -0.27 2.12 4.99
C ALA A 124 -0.65 0.64 5.02
N THR A 125 -1.28 0.18 3.94
CA THR A 125 -1.67 -1.22 3.78
C THR A 125 -1.64 -1.62 2.30
N ALA A 126 -1.37 -2.91 2.04
CA ALA A 126 -1.58 -3.54 0.74
C ALA A 126 -2.66 -4.62 0.90
N TYR A 127 -3.59 -4.68 -0.05
CA TYR A 127 -4.78 -5.51 0.04
C TYR A 127 -5.21 -6.05 -1.34
N ASP A 128 -6.10 -7.06 -1.34
CA ASP A 128 -6.65 -7.63 -2.57
C ASP A 128 -7.88 -6.86 -3.04
N GLY A 129 -7.96 -6.60 -4.35
CA GLY A 129 -9.16 -6.11 -5.02
C GLY A 129 -9.30 -4.60 -5.04
N GLU A 130 -10.54 -4.11 -5.13
CA GLU A 130 -10.87 -2.72 -5.29
C GLU A 130 -11.08 -2.01 -3.95
N TRP A 131 -10.92 -0.69 -3.97
CA TRP A 131 -10.93 0.17 -2.79
C TRP A 131 -12.26 0.18 -2.01
N ASP A 132 -13.39 0.35 -2.69
CA ASP A 132 -14.70 0.44 -2.01
C ASP A 132 -15.10 -0.87 -1.31
N PRO A 133 -15.00 -2.06 -1.96
CA PRO A 133 -15.25 -3.34 -1.30
C PRO A 133 -14.31 -3.59 -0.10
N TYR A 134 -13.03 -3.20 -0.22
CA TYR A 134 -12.07 -3.36 0.86
C TYR A 134 -12.51 -2.63 2.15
N ILE A 135 -12.95 -1.38 2.03
CA ILE A 135 -13.45 -0.63 3.20
C ILE A 135 -14.74 -1.26 3.76
N ASP A 136 -15.64 -1.74 2.88
CA ASP A 136 -16.88 -2.40 3.31
C ASP A 136 -16.61 -3.73 4.03
N ASP A 137 -15.62 -4.51 3.61
CA ASP A 137 -15.21 -5.76 4.28
C ASP A 137 -14.72 -5.51 5.70
N PHE A 138 -13.97 -4.46 5.93
CA PHE A 138 -13.56 -4.07 7.28
C PHE A 138 -14.74 -3.63 8.15
N ALA A 139 -15.63 -2.79 7.59
CA ALA A 139 -16.83 -2.34 8.31
C ALA A 139 -17.74 -3.50 8.73
N ALA A 140 -17.78 -4.56 7.93
CA ALA A 140 -18.57 -5.75 8.21
C ALA A 140 -17.87 -6.72 9.20
N THR A 141 -16.54 -6.84 9.13
CA THR A 141 -15.83 -7.96 9.78
C THR A 141 -15.21 -7.60 11.11
N ILE A 142 -14.54 -6.43 11.22
CA ILE A 142 -13.79 -6.01 12.42
C ILE A 142 -13.99 -4.51 12.76
N PRO A 143 -15.23 -4.02 12.76
CA PRO A 143 -15.49 -2.58 12.90
C PRO A 143 -14.97 -1.98 14.19
N ASP A 144 -15.15 -2.65 15.30
CA ASP A 144 -14.76 -2.13 16.63
C ASP A 144 -13.23 -2.05 16.77
N GLY A 145 -12.50 -2.99 16.14
CA GLY A 145 -11.04 -2.97 16.08
C GLY A 145 -10.53 -1.74 15.34
N LEU A 146 -11.15 -1.38 14.19
CA LEU A 146 -10.80 -0.19 13.45
C LEU A 146 -11.19 1.10 14.17
N ASP A 147 -12.38 1.13 14.78
CA ASP A 147 -12.82 2.32 15.51
C ASP A 147 -11.91 2.62 16.71
N VAL A 148 -11.42 1.61 17.42
CA VAL A 148 -10.43 1.79 18.50
C VAL A 148 -9.13 2.41 17.94
N LEU A 149 -8.61 1.91 16.83
CA LEU A 149 -7.36 2.40 16.23
C LEU A 149 -7.52 3.82 15.68
N PHE A 150 -8.54 4.06 14.85
CA PHE A 150 -8.66 5.31 14.09
C PHE A 150 -9.43 6.41 14.83
N SER A 151 -10.11 6.12 15.94
CA SER A 151 -10.63 7.17 16.85
C SER A 151 -9.52 8.04 17.45
N ALA A 152 -8.26 7.62 17.33
CA ALA A 152 -7.09 8.44 17.64
C ALA A 152 -6.86 9.59 16.64
N CYS A 153 -7.47 9.52 15.45
CA CYS A 153 -7.29 10.48 14.36
C CYS A 153 -8.32 11.59 14.40
N ASP A 154 -7.93 12.77 13.93
CA ASP A 154 -8.81 13.94 13.87
C ASP A 154 -9.99 13.70 12.94
N GLY A 155 -11.20 13.98 13.45
CA GLY A 155 -12.44 13.89 12.70
C GLY A 155 -12.83 12.48 12.23
N TRP A 156 -12.30 11.40 12.83
CA TRP A 156 -12.73 10.03 12.50
C TRP A 156 -14.23 9.86 12.72
N PRO A 157 -15.00 9.51 11.68
CA PRO A 157 -16.47 9.44 11.80
C PRO A 157 -16.98 8.08 12.32
N GLY A 158 -16.10 7.10 12.47
CA GLY A 158 -16.44 5.70 12.68
C GLY A 158 -16.54 4.90 11.39
N ILE A 159 -16.08 3.64 11.43
CA ILE A 159 -15.99 2.79 10.22
C ILE A 159 -17.38 2.50 9.59
N ARG A 160 -18.44 2.48 10.39
CA ARG A 160 -19.82 2.26 9.93
C ARG A 160 -20.53 3.54 9.45
N SER A 161 -19.88 4.71 9.58
CA SER A 161 -20.43 5.97 9.11
C SER A 161 -20.51 6.00 7.58
N PRO A 162 -21.56 6.56 6.99
CA PRO A 162 -21.61 6.79 5.55
C PRO A 162 -20.51 7.76 5.06
N GLU A 163 -19.93 8.55 5.96
CA GLU A 163 -18.88 9.54 5.65
C GLU A 163 -17.47 8.94 5.67
N VAL A 164 -17.30 7.68 6.13
CA VAL A 164 -15.97 7.09 6.34
C VAL A 164 -15.14 7.04 5.06
N LYS A 165 -15.76 6.67 3.95
CA LYS A 165 -15.08 6.56 2.65
C LYS A 165 -14.57 7.92 2.17
N ASP A 166 -15.34 8.98 2.35
CA ASP A 166 -14.94 10.34 2.00
C ASP A 166 -13.85 10.86 2.94
N TRP A 167 -13.94 10.52 4.23
CA TRP A 167 -12.89 10.86 5.19
C TRP A 167 -11.56 10.18 4.83
N ILE A 168 -11.55 8.89 4.53
CA ILE A 168 -10.34 8.16 4.11
C ILE A 168 -9.79 8.77 2.82
N ALA A 169 -10.62 8.95 1.81
CA ALA A 169 -10.22 9.51 0.51
C ALA A 169 -9.62 10.92 0.63
N LYS A 170 -10.10 11.73 1.57
CA LYS A 170 -9.58 13.09 1.85
C LYS A 170 -8.11 13.08 2.28
N TYR A 171 -7.69 12.07 3.04
CA TYR A 171 -6.34 11.98 3.60
C TYR A 171 -5.43 11.03 2.82
N GLN A 172 -5.99 10.27 1.88
CA GLN A 172 -5.24 9.27 1.12
C GLN A 172 -4.31 9.93 0.10
N ILE A 173 -3.11 9.38 0.00
CA ILE A 173 -2.06 9.79 -0.93
C ILE A 173 -1.74 8.57 -1.80
N PRO A 174 -2.04 8.60 -3.11
CA PRO A 174 -1.71 7.48 -3.99
C PRO A 174 -0.20 7.36 -4.19
N ALA A 175 0.32 6.14 -4.25
CA ALA A 175 1.70 5.87 -4.56
C ALA A 175 2.03 6.31 -5.99
N VAL A 176 3.19 6.98 -6.17
CA VAL A 176 3.73 7.32 -7.51
C VAL A 176 4.68 6.25 -8.04
N GLY A 177 5.14 5.34 -7.19
CA GLY A 177 5.96 4.19 -7.51
C GLY A 177 5.80 3.14 -6.43
N TRP A 178 5.52 1.92 -6.84
CA TRP A 178 5.24 0.81 -5.94
C TRP A 178 5.64 -0.51 -6.59
N TYR A 179 6.16 -1.43 -5.82
CA TYR A 179 6.58 -2.76 -6.28
C TYR A 179 5.79 -3.83 -5.55
N VAL A 180 5.20 -4.74 -6.31
CA VAL A 180 4.52 -5.95 -5.82
C VAL A 180 5.20 -7.16 -6.41
N ALA A 181 5.71 -8.04 -5.56
CA ALA A 181 6.46 -9.23 -6.01
C ALA A 181 5.56 -10.25 -6.73
N TYR A 182 4.33 -10.41 -6.24
CA TYR A 182 3.34 -11.37 -6.74
C TYR A 182 1.99 -10.69 -6.99
N PRO A 183 1.88 -9.85 -8.04
CA PRO A 183 0.69 -9.05 -8.29
C PRO A 183 -0.52 -9.88 -8.76
N ASP A 184 -0.32 -11.11 -9.13
CA ASP A 184 -1.33 -12.08 -9.59
C ASP A 184 -1.87 -12.97 -8.47
N LEU A 185 -1.30 -12.91 -7.25
CA LEU A 185 -1.70 -13.72 -6.11
C LEU A 185 -2.43 -12.91 -5.05
N THR A 186 -3.64 -13.35 -4.71
CA THR A 186 -4.37 -12.88 -3.53
C THR A 186 -3.80 -13.50 -2.25
N VAL A 187 -4.13 -12.92 -1.08
CA VAL A 187 -3.82 -13.52 0.22
C VAL A 187 -4.35 -14.95 0.31
N ARG A 188 -5.56 -15.20 -0.20
CA ARG A 188 -6.16 -16.54 -0.25
C ARG A 188 -5.40 -17.51 -1.15
N ASP A 189 -4.90 -17.04 -2.30
CA ASP A 189 -4.03 -17.83 -3.19
C ASP A 189 -2.73 -18.22 -2.48
N ILE A 190 -2.09 -17.26 -1.80
CA ILE A 190 -0.86 -17.48 -1.04
C ILE A 190 -1.08 -18.51 0.08
N LEU A 191 -2.15 -18.37 0.86
CA LEU A 191 -2.49 -19.30 1.93
C LEU A 191 -2.78 -20.72 1.39
N ARG A 192 -3.46 -20.80 0.24
CA ARG A 192 -3.69 -22.08 -0.44
C ARG A 192 -2.37 -22.72 -0.87
N LEU A 193 -1.50 -21.96 -1.52
CA LEU A 193 -0.18 -22.46 -1.98
C LEU A 193 0.69 -22.92 -0.81
N LYS A 194 0.70 -22.21 0.32
CA LYS A 194 1.38 -22.62 1.55
C LYS A 194 0.87 -23.97 2.05
N ARG A 195 -0.45 -24.21 2.06
CA ARG A 195 -1.03 -25.50 2.47
C ARG A 195 -0.65 -26.62 1.52
N VAL A 196 -0.69 -26.37 0.20
CA VAL A 196 -0.30 -27.36 -0.83
C VAL A 196 1.18 -27.68 -0.70
N GLY A 197 2.05 -26.67 -0.53
CA GLY A 197 3.50 -26.88 -0.35
C GLY A 197 3.79 -27.75 0.87
N LYS A 198 3.18 -27.43 2.03
CA LYS A 198 3.34 -28.26 3.24
C LYS A 198 2.89 -29.70 3.04
N ALA A 199 1.75 -29.93 2.42
CA ALA A 199 1.25 -31.29 2.15
C ALA A 199 2.17 -32.06 1.20
N ALA A 200 2.75 -31.38 0.21
CA ALA A 200 3.71 -31.99 -0.70
C ALA A 200 5.01 -32.39 0.01
N GLU A 201 5.55 -31.51 0.87
CA GLU A 201 6.72 -31.82 1.71
C GLU A 201 6.46 -33.03 2.61
N GLU A 202 5.34 -33.04 3.34
CA GLU A 202 4.95 -34.17 4.20
C GLU A 202 4.77 -35.47 3.42
N PHE A 203 4.32 -35.40 2.16
CA PHE A 203 4.23 -36.56 1.29
C PHE A 203 5.61 -37.08 0.84
N LEU A 204 6.50 -36.18 0.42
CA LEU A 204 7.86 -36.53 -0.02
C LEU A 204 8.66 -37.15 1.13
N ASP A 205 8.55 -36.63 2.35
CA ASP A 205 9.21 -37.20 3.53
C ASP A 205 8.77 -38.64 3.86
N LYS A 206 7.55 -39.04 3.44
CA LYS A 206 7.02 -40.39 3.69
C LYS A 206 7.46 -41.42 2.65
N ILE A 207 7.90 -40.98 1.47
CA ILE A 207 8.25 -41.86 0.36
C ILE A 207 9.76 -41.90 0.08
N GLY A 208 10.56 -41.02 0.70
CA GLY A 208 12.03 -40.98 0.67
C GLY A 208 12.63 -41.66 1.85
#